data_2deb179894ee70a9db3c5d621af15423
#
_entry.id   2deb179894ee70a9db3c5d621af15423
#
_cell.length_a   1.000
_cell.length_b   1.000
_cell.length_c   1.000
_cell.angle_alpha   90.00
_cell.angle_beta   90.00
_cell.angle_gamma   90.00
#
_symmetry.space_group_name_H-M   'P 1'
#
loop_
_entity.id
_entity.type
_entity.pdbx_description
1 polymer ?
#
loop_
_entity_poly.entity_id
_entity_poly.type
_entity_poly.pdbx_seq_one_letter_code
_entity_poly.pdbx_strand_id
1 'polypeptide(L)'
;MRLTELIAAGREKLSLLYPEMEAREMVFACLEDVLGVNRHTHILEPAYEVSSNMAQVVLDAFARMSSGEPLQYVIGKTWFYGRSFRVTPDVLIPRPETEMLCRDAVKSARKPDVKVLDLCTGSGCIAWTLALEMPAAEVTAVDISEGALEVASSQDFSEEIAQTGAAAPKFVKADILKDSLGIQGKFDMIVSNPPYVCDSEKTLMRPNVLEHEPHLALFVSDSDPLLFYRAVAAHAVKHLSEGGCGIVEINEAFGEQTAEVFRQAGFSAFVQKDLYDKDRFVSFSW
;
A
#
# COMPACT_ATOMS: atom_id res chain seq x y z
N MET A 1 -7.10 -25.63 -24.30
CA MET A 1 -5.86 -25.98 -23.58
C MET A 1 -6.23 -26.50 -22.21
N ARG A 2 -5.59 -27.55 -21.73
CA ARG A 2 -5.87 -28.06 -20.38
C ARG A 2 -5.26 -27.15 -19.32
N LEU A 3 -5.91 -27.06 -18.16
CA LEU A 3 -5.41 -26.29 -17.02
C LEU A 3 -4.00 -26.74 -16.59
N THR A 4 -3.73 -28.05 -16.64
CA THR A 4 -2.40 -28.63 -16.35
C THR A 4 -1.32 -28.17 -17.32
N GLU A 5 -1.66 -27.95 -18.60
CA GLU A 5 -0.73 -27.45 -19.61
C GLU A 5 -0.40 -25.96 -19.36
N LEU A 6 -1.41 -25.16 -18.95
CA LEU A 6 -1.19 -23.76 -18.55
C LEU A 6 -0.30 -23.64 -17.31
N ILE A 7 -0.54 -24.49 -16.30
CA ILE A 7 0.31 -24.52 -15.09
C ILE A 7 1.76 -24.85 -15.46
N ALA A 8 1.98 -25.84 -16.32
CA ALA A 8 3.31 -26.24 -16.76
C ALA A 8 4.00 -25.09 -17.52
N ALA A 9 3.30 -24.46 -18.47
CA ALA A 9 3.83 -23.33 -19.26
C ALA A 9 4.17 -22.12 -18.37
N GLY A 10 3.32 -21.79 -17.38
CA GLY A 10 3.57 -20.70 -16.45
C GLY A 10 4.79 -20.99 -15.56
N ARG A 11 4.89 -22.18 -15.00
CA ARG A 11 6.05 -22.58 -14.18
C ARG A 11 7.35 -22.54 -14.98
N GLU A 12 7.38 -23.08 -16.17
CA GLU A 12 8.55 -23.05 -17.06
C GLU A 12 9.01 -21.61 -17.32
N LYS A 13 8.08 -20.71 -17.68
CA LYS A 13 8.39 -19.29 -17.95
C LYS A 13 8.90 -18.55 -16.72
N LEU A 14 8.21 -18.66 -15.61
CA LEU A 14 8.51 -17.86 -14.41
C LEU A 14 9.72 -18.39 -13.64
N SER A 15 10.04 -19.69 -13.71
CA SER A 15 11.23 -20.26 -13.07
C SER A 15 12.54 -19.77 -13.66
N LEU A 16 12.52 -19.03 -14.78
CA LEU A 16 13.69 -18.35 -15.32
C LEU A 16 14.09 -17.12 -14.51
N LEU A 17 13.12 -16.50 -13.82
CA LEU A 17 13.32 -15.24 -13.08
C LEU A 17 13.10 -15.41 -11.56
N TYR A 18 12.21 -16.32 -11.17
CA TYR A 18 11.80 -16.51 -9.79
C TYR A 18 12.19 -17.91 -9.25
N PRO A 19 12.44 -18.07 -7.95
CA PRO A 19 12.58 -19.38 -7.33
C PRO A 19 11.34 -20.25 -7.61
N GLU A 20 11.52 -21.58 -7.71
CA GLU A 20 10.47 -22.50 -8.12
C GLU A 20 9.18 -22.41 -7.29
N MET A 21 9.30 -22.25 -5.98
CA MET A 21 8.15 -22.09 -5.09
C MET A 21 7.41 -20.77 -5.34
N GLU A 22 8.14 -19.66 -5.53
CA GLU A 22 7.57 -18.35 -5.82
C GLU A 22 6.88 -18.37 -7.20
N ALA A 23 7.54 -18.88 -8.23
CA ALA A 23 6.98 -19.04 -9.57
C ALA A 23 5.68 -19.86 -9.54
N ARG A 24 5.65 -20.94 -8.78
CA ARG A 24 4.46 -21.76 -8.61
C ARG A 24 3.30 -20.99 -7.97
N GLU A 25 3.55 -20.29 -6.88
CA GLU A 25 2.51 -19.49 -6.19
C GLU A 25 1.98 -18.36 -7.10
N MET A 26 2.86 -17.69 -7.85
CA MET A 26 2.45 -16.67 -8.82
C MET A 26 1.55 -17.25 -9.93
N VAL A 27 1.89 -18.44 -10.45
CA VAL A 27 1.07 -19.15 -11.46
C VAL A 27 -0.32 -19.44 -10.91
N PHE A 28 -0.41 -20.02 -9.70
CA PHE A 28 -1.71 -20.33 -9.11
C PHE A 28 -2.52 -19.07 -8.82
N ALA A 29 -1.92 -18.05 -8.23
CA ALA A 29 -2.62 -16.79 -7.97
C ALA A 29 -3.16 -16.13 -9.25
N CYS A 30 -2.37 -16.16 -10.34
CA CYS A 30 -2.82 -15.65 -11.65
C CYS A 30 -3.99 -16.49 -12.20
N LEU A 31 -3.93 -17.81 -12.11
CA LEU A 31 -5.00 -18.69 -12.60
C LEU A 31 -6.27 -18.56 -11.77
N GLU A 32 -6.15 -18.49 -10.45
CA GLU A 32 -7.29 -18.27 -9.53
C GLU A 32 -7.98 -16.95 -9.86
N ASP A 33 -7.22 -15.90 -10.12
CA ASP A 33 -7.78 -14.59 -10.44
C ASP A 33 -8.41 -14.53 -11.84
N VAL A 34 -7.67 -14.92 -12.85
CA VAL A 34 -8.09 -14.76 -14.27
C VAL A 34 -9.18 -15.75 -14.67
N LEU A 35 -9.10 -16.99 -14.18
CA LEU A 35 -10.03 -18.06 -14.56
C LEU A 35 -11.13 -18.32 -13.52
N GLY A 36 -11.00 -17.80 -12.29
CA GLY A 36 -11.90 -18.12 -11.19
C GLY A 36 -11.80 -19.58 -10.71
N VAL A 37 -10.73 -20.28 -11.02
CA VAL A 37 -10.54 -21.70 -10.66
C VAL A 37 -9.91 -21.80 -9.27
N ASN A 38 -10.26 -22.89 -8.55
CA ASN A 38 -9.57 -23.19 -7.30
C ASN A 38 -8.18 -23.81 -7.60
N ARG A 39 -7.18 -23.52 -6.75
CA ARG A 39 -5.81 -24.05 -6.90
C ARG A 39 -5.71 -25.58 -6.96
N HIS A 40 -6.71 -26.30 -6.49
CA HIS A 40 -6.78 -27.75 -6.52
C HIS A 40 -7.55 -28.29 -7.73
N THR A 41 -8.16 -27.44 -8.57
CA THR A 41 -8.95 -27.85 -9.74
C THR A 41 -8.17 -28.77 -10.67
N HIS A 42 -6.89 -28.51 -10.89
CA HIS A 42 -6.02 -29.33 -11.73
C HIS A 42 -5.81 -30.79 -11.21
N ILE A 43 -6.05 -31.02 -9.91
CA ILE A 43 -5.97 -32.34 -9.27
C ILE A 43 -7.33 -32.99 -9.29
N LEU A 44 -8.38 -32.26 -8.95
CA LEU A 44 -9.75 -32.78 -8.85
C LEU A 44 -10.36 -33.03 -10.23
N GLU A 45 -10.00 -32.21 -11.20
CA GLU A 45 -10.49 -32.26 -12.58
C GLU A 45 -9.31 -32.22 -13.58
N PRO A 46 -8.55 -33.34 -13.74
CA PRO A 46 -7.33 -33.34 -14.59
C PRO A 46 -7.61 -33.02 -16.06
N ALA A 47 -8.87 -33.20 -16.50
CA ALA A 47 -9.31 -32.93 -17.87
C ALA A 47 -9.93 -31.51 -18.03
N TYR A 48 -9.88 -30.67 -17.02
CA TYR A 48 -10.43 -29.32 -17.08
C TYR A 48 -9.86 -28.53 -18.25
N GLU A 49 -10.74 -28.10 -19.16
CA GLU A 49 -10.38 -27.36 -20.37
C GLU A 49 -10.68 -25.87 -20.21
N VAL A 50 -9.66 -25.06 -20.50
CA VAL A 50 -9.74 -23.61 -20.59
C VAL A 50 -10.00 -23.21 -22.04
N SER A 51 -10.95 -22.32 -22.29
CA SER A 51 -11.24 -21.82 -23.62
C SER A 51 -9.99 -21.15 -24.24
N SER A 52 -9.89 -21.18 -25.57
CA SER A 52 -8.71 -20.65 -26.27
C SER A 52 -8.48 -19.16 -25.96
N ASN A 53 -9.56 -18.37 -25.84
CA ASN A 53 -9.46 -16.96 -25.49
C ASN A 53 -8.90 -16.75 -24.09
N MET A 54 -9.42 -17.45 -23.08
CA MET A 54 -8.94 -17.34 -21.70
C MET A 54 -7.52 -17.90 -21.53
N ALA A 55 -7.19 -18.97 -22.26
CA ALA A 55 -5.84 -19.50 -22.28
C ALA A 55 -4.84 -18.45 -22.80
N GLN A 56 -5.20 -17.69 -23.84
CA GLN A 56 -4.36 -16.61 -24.36
C GLN A 56 -4.18 -15.50 -23.33
N VAL A 57 -5.25 -15.05 -22.64
CA VAL A 57 -5.16 -14.05 -21.57
C VAL A 57 -4.20 -14.50 -20.48
N VAL A 58 -4.27 -15.76 -20.06
CA VAL A 58 -3.35 -16.31 -19.04
C VAL A 58 -1.89 -16.35 -19.56
N LEU A 59 -1.68 -16.76 -20.81
CA LEU A 59 -0.34 -16.82 -21.40
C LEU A 59 0.28 -15.41 -21.55
N ASP A 60 -0.53 -14.41 -21.86
CA ASP A 60 -0.10 -13.01 -21.93
C ASP A 60 0.24 -12.49 -20.51
N ALA A 61 -0.54 -12.85 -19.49
CA ALA A 61 -0.22 -12.56 -18.08
C ALA A 61 1.12 -13.19 -17.66
N PHE A 62 1.35 -14.45 -18.01
CA PHE A 62 2.65 -15.10 -17.75
C PHE A 62 3.81 -14.44 -18.50
N ALA A 63 3.58 -13.95 -19.71
CA ALA A 63 4.59 -13.21 -20.47
C ALA A 63 4.98 -11.90 -19.77
N ARG A 64 4.00 -11.13 -19.29
CA ARG A 64 4.22 -9.91 -18.50
C ARG A 64 5.00 -10.21 -17.22
N MET A 65 4.58 -11.19 -16.42
CA MET A 65 5.29 -11.57 -15.19
C MET A 65 6.72 -12.07 -15.49
N SER A 66 6.95 -12.80 -16.59
CA SER A 66 8.28 -13.27 -16.97
C SER A 66 9.22 -12.15 -17.46
N SER A 67 8.70 -10.96 -17.77
CA SER A 67 9.48 -9.74 -18.01
C SER A 67 9.73 -8.92 -16.73
N GLY A 68 9.36 -9.44 -15.56
CA GLY A 68 9.58 -8.78 -14.26
C GLY A 68 8.39 -7.97 -13.75
N GLU A 69 7.31 -7.83 -14.52
CA GLU A 69 6.13 -7.08 -14.05
C GLU A 69 5.50 -7.77 -12.82
N PRO A 70 5.25 -7.04 -11.72
CA PRO A 70 4.64 -7.60 -10.53
C PRO A 70 3.28 -8.26 -10.81
N LEU A 71 3.04 -9.44 -10.22
CA LEU A 71 1.76 -10.14 -10.34
C LEU A 71 0.57 -9.22 -10.06
N GLN A 72 0.66 -8.38 -9.04
CA GLN A 72 -0.40 -7.47 -8.62
C GLN A 72 -0.79 -6.48 -9.72
N TYR A 73 0.17 -5.97 -10.49
CA TYR A 73 -0.13 -5.10 -11.64
C TYR A 73 -0.69 -5.89 -12.83
N VAL A 74 -0.23 -7.14 -13.01
CA VAL A 74 -0.74 -8.01 -14.06
C VAL A 74 -2.22 -8.33 -13.86
N ILE A 75 -2.61 -8.65 -12.62
CA ILE A 75 -4.00 -8.95 -12.25
C ILE A 75 -4.82 -7.70 -11.87
N GLY A 76 -4.15 -6.54 -11.69
CA GLY A 76 -4.77 -5.25 -11.39
C GLY A 76 -5.23 -5.08 -9.95
N LYS A 77 -4.88 -5.98 -9.03
CA LYS A 77 -5.31 -5.91 -7.63
C LYS A 77 -4.33 -6.57 -6.67
N THR A 78 -4.47 -6.23 -5.38
CA THR A 78 -3.75 -6.85 -4.26
C THR A 78 -4.66 -6.97 -3.05
N TRP A 79 -4.31 -7.87 -2.13
CA TRP A 79 -4.97 -7.99 -0.84
C TRP A 79 -4.27 -7.10 0.19
N PHE A 80 -5.07 -6.36 0.96
CA PHE A 80 -4.59 -5.56 2.07
C PHE A 80 -5.69 -5.45 3.14
N TYR A 81 -5.35 -5.75 4.37
CA TYR A 81 -6.26 -5.70 5.54
C TYR A 81 -7.59 -6.47 5.31
N GLY A 82 -7.50 -7.65 4.70
CA GLY A 82 -8.66 -8.51 4.40
C GLY A 82 -9.53 -8.04 3.23
N ARG A 83 -9.12 -7.02 2.48
CA ARG A 83 -9.85 -6.43 1.35
C ARG A 83 -9.03 -6.48 0.06
N SER A 84 -9.72 -6.52 -1.07
CA SER A 84 -9.09 -6.43 -2.39
C SER A 84 -9.01 -4.97 -2.81
N PHE A 85 -7.79 -4.49 -3.07
CA PHE A 85 -7.52 -3.14 -3.56
C PHE A 85 -7.04 -3.18 -5.01
N ARG A 86 -7.62 -2.33 -5.86
CA ARG A 86 -7.13 -2.08 -7.21
C ARG A 86 -5.76 -1.43 -7.14
N VAL A 87 -4.83 -1.90 -7.99
CA VAL A 87 -3.49 -1.31 -8.16
C VAL A 87 -3.12 -1.20 -9.63
N THR A 88 -2.34 -0.19 -9.95
CA THR A 88 -1.73 0.06 -11.27
C THR A 88 -0.28 0.52 -11.05
N PRO A 89 0.55 0.61 -12.10
CA PRO A 89 1.90 1.17 -11.98
C PRO A 89 1.97 2.63 -11.45
N ASP A 90 0.83 3.30 -11.28
CA ASP A 90 0.76 4.65 -10.69
C ASP A 90 0.85 4.66 -9.15
N VAL A 91 0.73 3.51 -8.50
CA VAL A 91 0.72 3.38 -7.03
C VAL A 91 1.69 2.32 -6.54
N LEU A 92 2.27 2.55 -5.36
CA LEU A 92 2.98 1.51 -4.62
C LEU A 92 2.02 0.35 -4.33
N ILE A 93 2.46 -0.89 -4.56
CA ILE A 93 1.70 -2.06 -4.13
C ILE A 93 1.66 -2.08 -2.59
N PRO A 94 0.48 -2.06 -1.96
CA PRO A 94 0.34 -2.11 -0.51
C PRO A 94 1.17 -3.24 0.13
N ARG A 95 1.92 -2.90 1.19
CA ARG A 95 2.79 -3.85 1.88
C ARG A 95 2.10 -4.43 3.13
N PRO A 96 2.34 -5.71 3.46
CA PRO A 96 1.75 -6.33 4.64
C PRO A 96 2.11 -5.60 5.96
N GLU A 97 3.32 -5.03 6.04
CA GLU A 97 3.78 -4.26 7.20
C GLU A 97 2.88 -3.04 7.45
N THR A 98 2.41 -2.37 6.41
CA THR A 98 1.53 -1.21 6.49
C THR A 98 0.16 -1.54 7.12
N GLU A 99 -0.28 -2.80 7.13
CA GLU A 99 -1.48 -3.23 7.86
C GLU A 99 -1.33 -3.00 9.37
N MET A 100 -0.10 -3.09 9.91
CA MET A 100 0.16 -2.80 11.32
C MET A 100 -0.06 -1.32 11.63
N LEU A 101 0.30 -0.41 10.70
CA LEU A 101 0.00 1.02 10.83
C LEU A 101 -1.52 1.23 10.96
N CYS A 102 -2.31 0.64 10.07
CA CYS A 102 -3.77 0.74 10.11
C CYS A 102 -4.33 0.20 11.43
N ARG A 103 -3.89 -0.98 11.86
CA ARG A 103 -4.31 -1.61 13.11
C ARG A 103 -4.02 -0.73 14.33
N ASP A 104 -2.83 -0.13 14.38
CA ASP A 104 -2.42 0.68 15.53
C ASP A 104 -3.09 2.06 15.49
N ALA A 105 -3.36 2.61 14.30
CA ALA A 105 -4.20 3.80 14.11
C ALA A 105 -5.62 3.58 14.65
N VAL A 106 -6.28 2.48 14.26
CA VAL A 106 -7.63 2.12 14.76
C VAL A 106 -7.64 1.99 16.29
N LYS A 107 -6.63 1.32 16.88
CA LYS A 107 -6.52 1.19 18.34
C LYS A 107 -6.29 2.52 19.08
N SER A 108 -5.66 3.48 18.40
CA SER A 108 -5.35 4.80 18.97
C SER A 108 -6.53 5.77 18.88
N ALA A 109 -7.58 5.43 18.15
CA ALA A 109 -8.78 6.26 18.04
C ALA A 109 -9.49 6.37 19.40
N ARG A 110 -9.66 7.62 19.89
CA ARG A 110 -10.23 7.90 21.22
C ARG A 110 -11.72 8.20 21.20
N LYS A 111 -12.30 8.37 20.00
CA LYS A 111 -13.72 8.65 19.75
C LYS A 111 -14.14 8.04 18.42
N PRO A 112 -15.42 7.73 18.22
CA PRO A 112 -15.88 7.10 16.98
C PRO A 112 -15.80 8.04 15.77
N ASP A 113 -16.06 9.33 15.93
CA ASP A 113 -16.09 10.39 14.91
C ASP A 113 -14.72 11.04 14.69
N VAL A 114 -13.67 10.22 14.70
CA VAL A 114 -12.29 10.68 14.52
C VAL A 114 -12.07 11.28 13.14
N LYS A 115 -11.39 12.43 13.08
CA LYS A 115 -10.95 13.02 11.81
C LYS A 115 -9.52 12.60 11.52
N VAL A 116 -9.34 11.91 10.39
CA VAL A 116 -8.06 11.35 9.98
C VAL A 116 -7.52 12.05 8.75
N LEU A 117 -6.24 12.37 8.78
CA LEU A 117 -5.49 12.84 7.61
C LEU A 117 -4.45 11.78 7.23
N ASP A 118 -4.59 11.22 6.03
CA ASP A 118 -3.63 10.29 5.42
C ASP A 118 -2.76 11.07 4.42
N LEU A 119 -1.46 11.12 4.68
CA LEU A 119 -0.49 11.81 3.82
C LEU A 119 0.30 10.79 2.99
N CYS A 120 0.45 11.03 1.69
CA CYS A 120 1.03 10.09 0.72
C CYS A 120 0.18 8.83 0.57
N THR A 121 -1.10 9.00 0.24
CA THR A 121 -2.10 7.93 0.30
C THR A 121 -1.91 6.81 -0.74
N GLY A 122 -1.23 7.08 -1.86
CA GLY A 122 -0.98 6.10 -2.92
C GLY A 122 -2.28 5.48 -3.45
N SER A 123 -2.43 4.17 -3.32
CA SER A 123 -3.65 3.43 -3.71
C SER A 123 -4.88 3.71 -2.85
N GLY A 124 -4.72 4.50 -1.79
CA GLY A 124 -5.78 4.75 -0.80
C GLY A 124 -5.95 3.63 0.22
N CYS A 125 -5.06 2.64 0.26
CA CYS A 125 -5.24 1.45 1.10
C CYS A 125 -5.32 1.78 2.60
N ILE A 126 -4.54 2.75 3.11
CA ILE A 126 -4.64 3.23 4.49
C ILE A 126 -5.95 3.98 4.68
N ALA A 127 -6.23 4.99 3.84
CA ALA A 127 -7.41 5.83 3.95
C ALA A 127 -8.72 5.01 3.93
N TRP A 128 -8.88 4.11 2.96
CA TRP A 128 -10.05 3.25 2.87
C TRP A 128 -10.15 2.28 4.05
N THR A 129 -9.04 1.66 4.45
CA THR A 129 -9.05 0.77 5.62
C THR A 129 -9.52 1.50 6.86
N LEU A 130 -8.99 2.70 7.14
CA LEU A 130 -9.39 3.47 8.31
C LEU A 130 -10.86 3.93 8.25
N ALA A 131 -11.35 4.31 7.06
CA ALA A 131 -12.76 4.67 6.89
C ALA A 131 -13.71 3.47 7.15
N LEU A 132 -13.34 2.27 6.71
CA LEU A 132 -14.17 1.08 6.86
C LEU A 132 -14.07 0.45 8.25
N GLU A 133 -12.89 0.49 8.90
CA GLU A 133 -12.70 0.01 10.28
C GLU A 133 -13.29 0.97 11.33
N MET A 134 -13.43 2.25 11.00
CA MET A 134 -14.00 3.29 11.85
C MET A 134 -15.17 4.00 11.13
N PRO A 135 -16.35 3.38 11.01
CA PRO A 135 -17.41 3.86 10.12
C PRO A 135 -17.90 5.29 10.36
N ALA A 136 -17.72 5.83 11.57
CA ALA A 136 -18.05 7.22 11.87
C ALA A 136 -16.90 8.21 11.65
N ALA A 137 -15.71 7.73 11.19
CA ALA A 137 -14.56 8.57 10.94
C ALA A 137 -14.75 9.42 9.67
N GLU A 138 -14.17 10.62 9.68
CA GLU A 138 -14.00 11.47 8.50
C GLU A 138 -12.55 11.36 8.02
N VAL A 139 -12.30 10.68 6.90
CA VAL A 139 -10.95 10.50 6.37
C VAL A 139 -10.69 11.44 5.21
N THR A 140 -9.63 12.23 5.29
CA THR A 140 -9.09 13.02 4.19
C THR A 140 -7.72 12.44 3.82
N ALA A 141 -7.50 12.19 2.54
CA ALA A 141 -6.29 11.57 2.02
C ALA A 141 -5.63 12.44 0.96
N VAL A 142 -4.33 12.59 1.04
CA VAL A 142 -3.55 13.52 0.20
C VAL A 142 -2.49 12.76 -0.57
N ASP A 143 -2.36 13.06 -1.86
CA ASP A 143 -1.22 12.63 -2.69
C ASP A 143 -0.86 13.71 -3.70
N ILE A 144 0.39 13.71 -4.15
CA ILE A 144 0.87 14.58 -5.22
C ILE A 144 0.52 14.01 -6.61
N SER A 145 0.46 12.68 -6.72
CA SER A 145 0.22 11.94 -7.96
C SER A 145 -1.27 11.94 -8.30
N GLU A 146 -1.62 12.48 -9.47
CA GLU A 146 -2.98 12.43 -10.00
C GLU A 146 -3.41 10.98 -10.32
N GLY A 147 -2.50 10.19 -10.92
CA GLY A 147 -2.74 8.77 -11.20
C GLY A 147 -2.98 7.96 -9.91
N ALA A 148 -2.25 8.25 -8.83
CA ALA A 148 -2.49 7.61 -7.54
C ALA A 148 -3.89 7.96 -6.98
N LEU A 149 -4.29 9.23 -7.07
CA LEU A 149 -5.62 9.67 -6.63
C LEU A 149 -6.76 9.08 -7.49
N GLU A 150 -6.53 8.88 -8.79
CA GLU A 150 -7.47 8.17 -9.66
C GLU A 150 -7.65 6.72 -9.21
N VAL A 151 -6.55 6.02 -8.92
CA VAL A 151 -6.61 4.66 -8.38
C VAL A 151 -7.33 4.64 -7.03
N ALA A 152 -6.94 5.50 -6.08
CA ALA A 152 -7.53 5.58 -4.75
C ALA A 152 -9.05 5.88 -4.80
N SER A 153 -9.46 6.77 -5.69
CA SER A 153 -10.88 7.14 -5.87
C SER A 153 -11.68 6.06 -6.59
N SER A 154 -11.02 5.17 -7.34
CA SER A 154 -11.67 4.09 -8.11
C SER A 154 -11.87 2.81 -7.31
N GLN A 155 -11.48 2.77 -6.04
CA GLN A 155 -11.74 1.63 -5.17
C GLN A 155 -13.25 1.48 -4.95
N ASP A 156 -13.75 0.26 -5.04
CA ASP A 156 -15.17 -0.02 -4.86
C ASP A 156 -15.42 -0.82 -3.58
N PHE A 157 -15.90 -0.12 -2.56
CA PHE A 157 -16.34 -0.68 -1.28
C PHE A 157 -17.83 -0.33 -1.01
N SER A 158 -18.61 -0.13 -2.07
CA SER A 158 -20.02 0.28 -1.97
C SER A 158 -20.88 -0.67 -1.13
N GLU A 159 -20.65 -1.98 -1.22
CA GLU A 159 -21.37 -2.97 -0.42
C GLU A 159 -21.03 -2.85 1.08
N GLU A 160 -19.75 -2.69 1.42
CA GLU A 160 -19.31 -2.57 2.82
C GLU A 160 -19.78 -1.23 3.42
N ILE A 161 -19.71 -0.15 2.64
CA ILE A 161 -20.27 1.16 3.00
C ILE A 161 -21.78 1.06 3.30
N ALA A 162 -22.53 0.37 2.44
CA ALA A 162 -23.97 0.19 2.65
C ALA A 162 -24.29 -0.60 3.93
N GLN A 163 -23.43 -1.54 4.33
CA GLN A 163 -23.60 -2.36 5.53
C GLN A 163 -23.19 -1.63 6.81
N THR A 164 -22.12 -0.82 6.75
CA THR A 164 -21.49 -0.20 7.94
C THR A 164 -21.93 1.23 8.17
N GLY A 165 -22.41 1.91 7.14
CA GLY A 165 -22.68 3.36 7.16
C GLY A 165 -21.41 4.21 7.08
N ALA A 166 -20.25 3.63 6.77
CA ALA A 166 -19.01 4.35 6.58
C ALA A 166 -19.09 5.39 5.46
N ALA A 167 -18.32 6.45 5.56
CA ALA A 167 -18.16 7.42 4.48
C ALA A 167 -16.90 7.12 3.67
N ALA A 168 -16.97 7.29 2.35
CA ALA A 168 -15.79 7.20 1.50
C ALA A 168 -14.76 8.28 1.87
N PRO A 169 -13.44 8.00 1.82
CA PRO A 169 -12.42 9.01 2.03
C PRO A 169 -12.51 10.16 1.01
N LYS A 170 -12.15 11.37 1.46
CA LYS A 170 -12.01 12.52 0.58
C LYS A 170 -10.58 12.60 0.09
N PHE A 171 -10.37 12.50 -1.23
CA PHE A 171 -9.06 12.58 -1.86
C PHE A 171 -8.75 14.01 -2.32
N VAL A 172 -7.53 14.48 -2.02
CA VAL A 172 -7.06 15.84 -2.32
C VAL A 172 -5.67 15.78 -2.95
N LYS A 173 -5.50 16.42 -4.11
CA LYS A 173 -4.19 16.55 -4.75
C LYS A 173 -3.40 17.66 -4.05
N ALA A 174 -2.30 17.30 -3.40
CA ALA A 174 -1.37 18.26 -2.82
C ALA A 174 0.03 17.65 -2.65
N ASP A 175 1.03 18.51 -2.68
CA ASP A 175 2.42 18.18 -2.43
C ASP A 175 2.73 18.46 -0.95
N ILE A 176 3.06 17.43 -0.17
CA ILE A 176 3.37 17.57 1.26
C ILE A 176 4.66 18.36 1.52
N LEU A 177 5.51 18.54 0.51
CA LEU A 177 6.70 19.38 0.62
C LEU A 177 6.36 20.88 0.50
N LYS A 178 5.12 21.24 0.24
CA LYS A 178 4.62 22.61 0.22
C LYS A 178 4.03 23.02 1.57
N ASP A 179 4.03 24.32 1.83
CA ASP A 179 3.52 24.87 3.09
C ASP A 179 2.01 24.71 3.28
N SER A 180 1.25 24.53 2.22
CA SER A 180 -0.20 24.38 2.26
C SER A 180 -0.65 23.17 1.45
N LEU A 181 -1.51 22.36 2.05
CA LEU A 181 -2.18 21.22 1.41
C LEU A 181 -3.52 21.62 0.77
N GLY A 182 -3.95 22.86 0.88
CA GLY A 182 -5.28 23.30 0.41
C GLY A 182 -6.44 22.72 1.23
N ILE A 183 -6.18 22.09 2.36
CA ILE A 183 -7.17 21.54 3.30
C ILE A 183 -7.36 22.48 4.48
N GLN A 184 -8.54 22.42 5.09
CA GLN A 184 -8.89 23.25 6.25
C GLN A 184 -9.25 22.38 7.44
N GLY A 185 -9.10 22.96 8.64
CA GLY A 185 -9.48 22.32 9.89
C GLY A 185 -8.35 21.58 10.57
N LYS A 186 -8.73 20.90 11.65
CA LYS A 186 -7.85 20.09 12.47
C LYS A 186 -8.30 18.63 12.38
N PHE A 187 -7.34 17.74 12.57
CA PHE A 187 -7.52 16.30 12.55
C PHE A 187 -7.15 15.71 13.90
N ASP A 188 -7.82 14.66 14.31
CA ASP A 188 -7.52 13.96 15.55
C ASP A 188 -6.37 12.97 15.36
N MET A 189 -6.16 12.55 14.12
CA MET A 189 -5.13 11.60 13.75
C MET A 189 -4.47 11.94 12.42
N ILE A 190 -3.15 11.76 12.34
CA ILE A 190 -2.38 11.88 11.09
C ILE A 190 -1.63 10.57 10.88
N VAL A 191 -1.80 9.99 9.70
CA VAL A 191 -1.09 8.77 9.28
C VAL A 191 -0.33 9.01 8.00
N SER A 192 0.78 8.31 7.79
CA SER A 192 1.51 8.39 6.52
C SER A 192 2.39 7.17 6.31
N ASN A 193 2.46 6.71 5.06
CA ASN A 193 3.54 5.88 4.55
C ASN A 193 4.24 6.67 3.43
N PRO A 194 5.16 7.60 3.78
CA PRO A 194 5.82 8.47 2.81
C PRO A 194 6.97 7.73 2.11
N PRO A 195 7.52 8.25 1.00
CA PRO A 195 8.74 7.73 0.40
C PRO A 195 9.91 7.77 1.41
N TYR A 196 10.60 6.64 1.58
CA TYR A 196 11.68 6.54 2.58
C TYR A 196 12.88 5.69 2.14
N VAL A 197 12.83 5.06 0.98
CA VAL A 197 13.96 4.25 0.47
C VAL A 197 15.03 5.19 -0.06
N CYS A 198 16.25 5.08 0.48
CA CYS A 198 17.37 5.90 0.02
C CYS A 198 17.83 5.49 -1.38
N ASP A 199 18.35 6.45 -2.17
CA ASP A 199 18.85 6.17 -3.52
C ASP A 199 19.95 5.09 -3.53
N SER A 200 20.80 5.03 -2.50
CA SER A 200 21.84 4.01 -2.33
C SER A 200 21.28 2.58 -2.13
N GLU A 201 20.04 2.46 -1.62
CA GLU A 201 19.39 1.17 -1.38
C GLU A 201 18.85 0.52 -2.67
N LYS A 202 18.78 1.26 -3.78
CA LYS A 202 18.31 0.76 -5.08
C LYS A 202 19.04 -0.51 -5.53
N THR A 203 20.33 -0.60 -5.24
CA THR A 203 21.16 -1.76 -5.62
C THR A 203 20.81 -3.04 -4.87
N LEU A 204 20.09 -2.94 -3.75
CA LEU A 204 19.64 -4.05 -2.93
C LEU A 204 18.20 -4.49 -3.27
N MET A 205 17.51 -3.69 -4.09
CA MET A 205 16.12 -3.96 -4.44
C MET A 205 15.99 -5.00 -5.54
N ARG A 206 14.90 -5.75 -5.50
CA ARG A 206 14.56 -6.68 -6.59
C ARG A 206 14.20 -5.89 -7.86
N PRO A 207 14.59 -6.37 -9.06
CA PRO A 207 14.31 -5.69 -10.32
C PRO A 207 12.81 -5.39 -10.55
N ASN A 208 11.93 -6.28 -10.15
CA ASN A 208 10.48 -6.11 -10.30
C ASN A 208 9.94 -4.88 -9.55
N VAL A 209 10.52 -4.53 -8.40
CA VAL A 209 10.17 -3.30 -7.67
C VAL A 209 10.80 -2.10 -8.35
N LEU A 210 12.11 -2.17 -8.61
CA LEU A 210 12.89 -1.05 -9.15
C LEU A 210 12.43 -0.60 -10.54
N GLU A 211 12.02 -1.54 -11.40
CA GLU A 211 11.68 -1.25 -12.79
C GLU A 211 10.19 -0.97 -13.02
N HIS A 212 9.31 -1.39 -12.10
CA HIS A 212 7.87 -1.34 -12.32
C HIS A 212 7.09 -0.50 -11.32
N GLU A 213 7.55 -0.35 -10.07
CA GLU A 213 6.84 0.46 -9.09
C GLU A 213 7.23 1.94 -9.18
N PRO A 214 6.31 2.88 -8.87
CA PRO A 214 6.57 4.30 -9.10
C PRO A 214 7.68 4.82 -8.19
N HIS A 215 8.74 5.34 -8.78
CA HIS A 215 9.90 5.88 -8.05
C HIS A 215 9.52 7.03 -7.11
N LEU A 216 8.49 7.81 -7.47
CA LEU A 216 7.96 8.89 -6.65
C LEU A 216 7.43 8.40 -5.29
N ALA A 217 6.91 7.18 -5.23
CA ALA A 217 6.37 6.58 -4.02
C ALA A 217 7.43 5.85 -3.17
N LEU A 218 8.63 5.65 -3.71
CA LEU A 218 9.68 4.85 -3.06
C LEU A 218 10.83 5.70 -2.54
N PHE A 219 11.38 6.61 -3.38
CA PHE A 219 12.74 7.09 -3.17
C PHE A 219 12.83 8.47 -2.56
N VAL A 220 13.85 8.60 -1.71
CA VAL A 220 14.35 9.85 -1.15
C VAL A 220 15.85 9.95 -1.36
N SER A 221 16.38 11.18 -1.48
CA SER A 221 17.82 11.39 -1.65
C SER A 221 18.62 10.95 -0.41
N ASP A 222 19.76 10.29 -0.61
CA ASP A 222 20.71 9.97 0.47
C ASP A 222 21.21 11.22 1.21
N SER A 223 21.24 12.38 0.55
CA SER A 223 21.64 13.63 1.17
C SER A 223 20.62 14.16 2.18
N ASP A 224 19.37 13.68 2.10
CA ASP A 224 18.29 14.12 3.00
C ASP A 224 17.23 13.02 3.23
N PRO A 225 17.57 11.91 3.90
CA PRO A 225 16.67 10.78 4.11
C PRO A 225 15.45 11.10 4.98
N LEU A 226 15.48 12.22 5.72
CA LEU A 226 14.40 12.63 6.63
C LEU A 226 13.48 13.70 6.04
N LEU A 227 13.60 14.01 4.75
CA LEU A 227 12.86 15.08 4.06
C LEU A 227 11.35 14.97 4.28
N PHE A 228 10.77 13.81 3.97
CA PHE A 228 9.32 13.61 4.06
C PHE A 228 8.83 13.58 5.51
N TYR A 229 9.62 13.04 6.45
CA TYR A 229 9.26 13.05 7.88
C TYR A 229 9.19 14.47 8.46
N ARG A 230 10.11 15.36 8.04
CA ARG A 230 10.02 16.77 8.43
C ARG A 230 8.79 17.44 7.83
N ALA A 231 8.42 17.10 6.60
CA ALA A 231 7.20 17.60 5.99
C ALA A 231 5.95 17.12 6.74
N VAL A 232 5.87 15.82 7.05
CA VAL A 232 4.77 15.26 7.85
C VAL A 232 4.70 15.94 9.23
N ALA A 233 5.83 16.10 9.94
CA ALA A 233 5.87 16.79 11.23
C ALA A 233 5.40 18.24 11.14
N ALA A 234 5.81 18.99 10.09
CA ALA A 234 5.37 20.35 9.86
C ALA A 234 3.85 20.45 9.63
N HIS A 235 3.28 19.51 8.85
CA HIS A 235 1.83 19.42 8.68
C HIS A 235 1.12 18.99 9.96
N ALA A 236 1.73 18.11 10.76
CA ALA A 236 1.19 17.71 12.05
C ALA A 236 1.07 18.92 13.00
N VAL A 237 2.09 19.79 13.08
CA VAL A 237 2.00 21.04 13.86
C VAL A 237 0.83 21.91 13.39
N LYS A 238 0.60 22.01 12.09
CA LYS A 238 -0.46 22.86 11.51
C LYS A 238 -1.85 22.25 11.67
N HIS A 239 -1.99 20.93 11.54
CA HIS A 239 -3.27 20.28 11.32
C HIS A 239 -3.69 19.31 12.44
N LEU A 240 -2.81 18.86 13.32
CA LEU A 240 -3.19 17.99 14.43
C LEU A 240 -3.91 18.77 15.52
N SER A 241 -5.00 18.22 16.04
CA SER A 241 -5.75 18.77 17.17
C SER A 241 -4.96 18.63 18.46
N GLU A 242 -5.26 19.41 19.46
CA GLU A 242 -4.77 19.22 20.83
C GLU A 242 -5.19 17.81 21.34
N GLY A 243 -4.25 17.07 21.89
CA GLY A 243 -4.44 15.68 22.28
C GLY A 243 -4.54 14.68 21.11
N GLY A 244 -4.33 15.14 19.88
CA GLY A 244 -4.26 14.28 18.70
C GLY A 244 -2.99 13.44 18.65
N CYS A 245 -3.01 12.41 17.80
CA CYS A 245 -1.89 11.50 17.62
C CYS A 245 -1.63 11.21 16.14
N GLY A 246 -0.48 10.60 15.85
CA GLY A 246 -0.17 10.15 14.51
C GLY A 246 0.80 8.97 14.51
N ILE A 247 0.90 8.33 13.36
CA ILE A 247 1.83 7.23 13.11
C ILE A 247 2.34 7.32 11.67
N VAL A 248 3.64 7.14 11.51
CA VAL A 248 4.29 7.11 10.20
C VAL A 248 5.10 5.83 10.03
N GLU A 249 5.04 5.23 8.84
CA GLU A 249 5.94 4.15 8.45
C GLU A 249 7.31 4.72 8.12
N ILE A 250 8.39 4.00 8.49
CA ILE A 250 9.75 4.52 8.40
C ILE A 250 10.73 3.51 7.77
N ASN A 251 11.84 4.04 7.26
CA ASN A 251 13.02 3.24 6.97
C ASN A 251 13.63 2.74 8.30
N GLU A 252 13.89 1.43 8.40
CA GLU A 252 14.42 0.78 9.61
C GLU A 252 15.77 1.38 10.08
N ALA A 253 16.53 1.98 9.17
CA ALA A 253 17.83 2.57 9.48
C ALA A 253 17.72 3.94 10.18
N PHE A 254 16.56 4.60 10.14
CA PHE A 254 16.39 5.98 10.61
C PHE A 254 15.34 6.13 11.72
N GLY A 255 15.03 5.05 12.46
CA GLY A 255 13.98 5.05 13.47
C GLY A 255 14.09 6.19 14.47
N GLU A 256 15.20 6.26 15.20
CA GLU A 256 15.43 7.26 16.24
C GLU A 256 15.58 8.68 15.66
N GLN A 257 16.25 8.83 14.50
CA GLN A 257 16.37 10.11 13.83
C GLN A 257 14.99 10.65 13.41
N THR A 258 14.11 9.78 12.94
CA THR A 258 12.73 10.15 12.59
C THR A 258 11.93 10.53 13.83
N ALA A 259 12.03 9.78 14.94
CA ALA A 259 11.38 10.14 16.19
C ALA A 259 11.85 11.50 16.71
N GLU A 260 13.15 11.80 16.57
CA GLU A 260 13.72 13.09 16.95
C GLU A 260 13.18 14.26 16.11
N VAL A 261 12.89 14.05 14.82
CA VAL A 261 12.21 15.07 13.99
C VAL A 261 10.87 15.49 14.61
N PHE A 262 10.07 14.53 15.06
CA PHE A 262 8.78 14.83 15.69
C PHE A 262 8.95 15.46 17.08
N ARG A 263 9.94 15.05 17.88
CA ARG A 263 10.23 15.68 19.17
C ARG A 263 10.65 17.14 19.03
N GLN A 264 11.49 17.43 18.03
CA GLN A 264 11.89 18.82 17.72
C GLN A 264 10.71 19.67 17.24
N ALA A 265 9.70 19.06 16.64
CA ALA A 265 8.44 19.72 16.29
C ALA A 265 7.50 19.93 17.49
N GLY A 266 7.86 19.44 18.70
CA GLY A 266 7.09 19.62 19.95
C GLY A 266 6.24 18.42 20.37
N PHE A 267 6.29 17.31 19.64
CA PHE A 267 5.52 16.10 19.96
C PHE A 267 6.28 15.17 20.92
N SER A 268 5.55 14.38 21.70
CA SER A 268 6.08 13.12 22.24
C SER A 268 6.16 12.12 21.10
N ALA A 269 7.31 11.47 20.91
CA ALA A 269 7.48 10.51 19.82
C ALA A 269 8.36 9.33 20.22
N PHE A 270 8.01 8.15 19.72
CA PHE A 270 8.74 6.91 19.98
C PHE A 270 8.70 5.96 18.78
N VAL A 271 9.74 5.17 18.65
CA VAL A 271 9.88 4.14 17.61
C VAL A 271 9.11 2.89 18.01
N GLN A 272 8.41 2.30 17.04
CA GLN A 272 7.73 1.01 17.17
C GLN A 272 8.32 -0.01 16.21
N LYS A 273 8.41 -1.25 16.67
CA LYS A 273 8.93 -2.36 15.89
C LYS A 273 7.82 -3.19 15.25
N ASP A 274 8.16 -3.79 14.12
CA ASP A 274 7.31 -4.79 13.48
C ASP A 274 7.43 -6.17 14.14
N LEU A 275 6.75 -7.17 13.58
CA LEU A 275 6.76 -8.56 14.07
C LEU A 275 8.14 -9.25 13.93
N TYR A 276 9.07 -8.65 13.18
CA TYR A 276 10.44 -9.13 12.98
C TYR A 276 11.47 -8.37 13.81
N ASP A 277 11.00 -7.58 14.81
CA ASP A 277 11.83 -6.76 15.70
C ASP A 277 12.61 -5.64 14.97
N LYS A 278 12.15 -5.22 13.79
CA LYS A 278 12.70 -4.12 13.01
C LYS A 278 11.95 -2.82 13.31
N ASP A 279 12.66 -1.72 13.42
CA ASP A 279 12.08 -0.39 13.53
C ASP A 279 11.23 -0.11 12.29
N ARG A 280 9.92 0.06 12.47
CA ARG A 280 8.99 0.15 11.35
C ARG A 280 8.08 1.37 11.39
N PHE A 281 7.78 1.89 12.55
CA PHE A 281 6.90 3.05 12.68
C PHE A 281 7.45 4.02 13.71
N VAL A 282 7.07 5.29 13.56
CA VAL A 282 7.17 6.30 14.62
C VAL A 282 5.76 6.75 14.95
N SER A 283 5.36 6.57 16.21
CA SER A 283 4.16 7.16 16.76
C SER A 283 4.47 8.47 17.46
N PHE A 284 3.56 9.44 17.31
CA PHE A 284 3.72 10.77 17.92
C PHE A 284 2.38 11.30 18.42
N SER A 285 2.42 12.19 19.42
CA SER A 285 1.24 12.85 19.98
C SER A 285 1.61 14.18 20.65
N TRP A 286 0.61 15.05 20.77
CA TRP A 286 0.73 16.25 21.63
C TRP A 286 0.84 15.87 23.09
#